data_30a1cc2898a2227b435b58b342e48e0e
#
_entry.id   30a1cc2898a2227b435b58b342e48e0e
#
_cell.length_a   1.000
_cell.length_b   1.000
_cell.length_c   1.000
_cell.angle_alpha   90.00
_cell.angle_beta   90.00
_cell.angle_gamma   90.00
#
_symmetry.space_group_name_H-M   'P 1'
#
loop_
_entity.id
_entity.type
_entity.pdbx_description
1 polymer ?
#
loop_
_entity_poly.entity_id
_entity_poly.type
_entity_poly.pdbx_seq_one_letter_code
_entity_poly.pdbx_strand_id
1 'polypeptide(L)'
;AATISKKRNSYVFRAGDSTEVMGLVVSGSVLVIQEDLWGHRNILSKCCAGDFFGEPYAASPGAILNISVIADEDCEILFLNMQRLLVSCPAACEHHQKLIRNLVRVLANKLLIFNDKITHVGKRTTRDKLLSYLSAESVRQSSLSFDIPFNRQQLADYLCIDRAAMSAELSKLQKEGLIKTNRNHFELTVRDK
;
A
#
# COMPACT_ATOMS: atom_id res chain seq x y z
N ALA A 1 -16.12 16.47 7.19
CA ALA A 1 -15.62 15.11 7.41
C ALA A 1 -16.79 14.19 7.71
N ALA A 2 -16.81 13.00 7.17
CA ALA A 2 -17.81 11.95 7.43
C ALA A 2 -17.09 10.63 7.66
N THR A 3 -17.51 9.91 8.70
CA THR A 3 -16.98 8.56 8.99
C THR A 3 -17.97 7.52 8.47
N ILE A 4 -17.47 6.49 7.81
CA ILE A 4 -18.25 5.34 7.37
C ILE A 4 -17.57 4.03 7.81
N SER A 5 -18.41 3.02 8.08
CA SER A 5 -17.95 1.65 8.29
C SER A 5 -18.11 0.86 7.01
N LYS A 6 -17.14 0.03 6.69
CA LYS A 6 -17.15 -0.88 5.53
C LYS A 6 -16.85 -2.29 5.98
N LYS A 7 -17.63 -3.24 5.45
CA LYS A 7 -17.38 -4.67 5.65
C LYS A 7 -16.27 -5.15 4.73
N ARG A 8 -15.56 -6.16 5.16
CA ARG A 8 -14.54 -6.84 4.36
C ARG A 8 -15.05 -7.12 2.94
N ASN A 9 -14.18 -6.95 1.94
CA ASN A 9 -14.45 -7.09 0.50
C ASN A 9 -15.44 -6.06 -0.09
N SER A 10 -15.88 -5.05 0.67
CA SER A 10 -16.69 -3.96 0.11
C SER A 10 -15.82 -2.94 -0.58
N TYR A 11 -16.30 -2.40 -1.70
CA TYR A 11 -15.66 -1.26 -2.35
C TYR A 11 -15.87 0.01 -1.55
N VAL A 12 -14.77 0.77 -1.43
CA VAL A 12 -14.74 2.13 -0.89
C VAL A 12 -14.75 3.14 -2.03
N PHE A 13 -13.86 2.93 -3.02
CA PHE A 13 -13.82 3.62 -4.30
C PHE A 13 -13.82 2.60 -5.44
N ARG A 14 -14.34 2.99 -6.61
CA ARG A 14 -14.32 2.17 -7.82
C ARG A 14 -13.59 2.88 -8.94
N ALA A 15 -12.83 2.13 -9.71
CA ALA A 15 -12.26 2.63 -10.97
C ALA A 15 -13.39 3.10 -11.89
N GLY A 16 -13.18 4.23 -12.56
CA GLY A 16 -14.17 4.88 -13.40
C GLY A 16 -14.96 6.01 -12.69
N ASP A 17 -15.00 6.02 -11.36
CA ASP A 17 -15.61 7.12 -10.60
C ASP A 17 -14.66 8.33 -10.50
N SER A 18 -15.16 9.46 -10.03
CA SER A 18 -14.39 10.62 -9.60
C SER A 18 -14.56 10.84 -8.11
N THR A 19 -13.62 11.52 -7.47
CA THR A 19 -13.70 11.84 -6.04
C THR A 19 -13.08 13.19 -5.72
N GLU A 20 -13.71 13.93 -4.82
CA GLU A 20 -13.17 15.15 -4.20
C GLU A 20 -12.67 14.89 -2.77
N VAL A 21 -12.86 13.65 -2.30
CA VAL A 21 -12.48 13.27 -0.93
C VAL A 21 -11.37 12.23 -0.94
N MET A 22 -10.44 12.36 -0.01
CA MET A 22 -9.51 11.32 0.37
C MET A 22 -10.02 10.58 1.60
N GLY A 23 -9.66 9.31 1.74
CA GLY A 23 -9.97 8.50 2.92
C GLY A 23 -8.78 8.44 3.89
N LEU A 24 -9.07 8.51 5.18
CA LEU A 24 -8.18 8.16 6.28
C LEU A 24 -8.72 6.88 6.91
N VAL A 25 -7.92 5.83 6.98
CA VAL A 25 -8.28 4.60 7.69
C VAL A 25 -8.21 4.87 9.19
N VAL A 26 -9.34 4.78 9.88
CA VAL A 26 -9.43 4.96 11.34
C VAL A 26 -9.15 3.63 12.05
N SER A 27 -9.74 2.54 11.53
CA SER A 27 -9.49 1.17 12.01
C SER A 27 -9.62 0.18 10.87
N GLY A 28 -9.00 -0.99 11.02
CA GLY A 28 -8.93 -1.99 9.97
C GLY A 28 -7.93 -1.63 8.86
N SER A 29 -8.14 -2.16 7.65
CA SER A 29 -7.26 -1.90 6.51
C SER A 29 -8.00 -1.95 5.17
N VAL A 30 -7.43 -1.27 4.17
CA VAL A 30 -7.92 -1.27 2.78
C VAL A 30 -6.78 -1.60 1.82
N LEU A 31 -7.12 -2.19 0.67
CA LEU A 31 -6.23 -2.41 -0.46
C LEU A 31 -6.55 -1.40 -1.56
N VAL A 32 -5.52 -0.71 -2.03
CA VAL A 32 -5.58 0.07 -3.27
C VAL A 32 -5.15 -0.84 -4.39
N ILE A 33 -6.06 -1.12 -5.31
CA ILE A 33 -5.86 -2.10 -6.37
C ILE A 33 -6.07 -1.46 -7.76
N GLN A 34 -5.46 -2.08 -8.74
CA GLN A 34 -5.75 -1.87 -10.14
C GLN A 34 -6.06 -3.22 -10.77
N GLU A 35 -7.15 -3.28 -11.53
CA GLU A 35 -7.56 -4.47 -12.26
C GLU A 35 -7.64 -4.13 -13.75
N ASP A 36 -7.17 -5.06 -14.58
CA ASP A 36 -7.31 -4.95 -16.02
C ASP A 36 -8.62 -5.59 -16.52
N LEU A 37 -8.89 -5.48 -17.82
CA LEU A 37 -10.09 -6.02 -18.45
C LEU A 37 -10.18 -7.55 -18.37
N TRP A 38 -9.08 -8.25 -18.10
CA TRP A 38 -9.01 -9.70 -17.96
C TRP A 38 -9.10 -10.17 -16.51
N GLY A 39 -9.24 -9.22 -15.56
CA GLY A 39 -9.34 -9.52 -14.12
C GLY A 39 -8.00 -9.76 -13.42
N HIS A 40 -6.87 -9.44 -14.05
CA HIS A 40 -5.60 -9.48 -13.36
C HIS A 40 -5.53 -8.32 -12.37
N ARG A 41 -5.28 -8.67 -11.12
CA ARG A 41 -5.21 -7.71 -10.02
C ARG A 41 -3.76 -7.36 -9.69
N ASN A 42 -3.50 -6.07 -9.57
CA ASN A 42 -2.27 -5.53 -9.02
C ASN A 42 -2.61 -4.75 -7.75
N ILE A 43 -2.01 -5.11 -6.61
CA ILE A 43 -2.12 -4.34 -5.38
C ILE A 43 -1.10 -3.22 -5.43
N LEU A 44 -1.55 -1.98 -5.49
CA LEU A 44 -0.68 -0.80 -5.46
C LEU A 44 -0.14 -0.53 -4.06
N SER A 45 -1.03 -0.60 -3.06
CA SER A 45 -0.66 -0.45 -1.64
C SER A 45 -1.72 -1.08 -0.74
N LYS A 46 -1.31 -1.39 0.50
CA LYS A 46 -2.22 -1.66 1.62
C LYS A 46 -2.14 -0.46 2.56
N CYS A 47 -3.30 0.09 2.94
CA CYS A 47 -3.40 1.18 3.89
C CYS A 47 -4.03 0.66 5.18
N CYS A 48 -3.31 0.84 6.30
CA CYS A 48 -3.72 0.46 7.65
C CYS A 48 -4.21 1.68 8.44
N ALA A 49 -4.60 1.50 9.69
CA ALA A 49 -5.01 2.59 10.55
C ALA A 49 -3.96 3.70 10.62
N GLY A 50 -4.36 4.94 10.36
CA GLY A 50 -3.51 6.12 10.24
C GLY A 50 -3.06 6.45 8.82
N ASP A 51 -3.25 5.56 7.85
CA ASP A 51 -2.89 5.81 6.46
C ASP A 51 -4.02 6.49 5.69
N PHE A 52 -3.63 7.32 4.71
CA PHE A 52 -4.55 7.94 3.76
C PHE A 52 -4.61 7.13 2.45
N PHE A 53 -5.66 7.35 1.66
CA PHE A 53 -5.78 6.86 0.29
C PHE A 53 -6.65 7.80 -0.55
N GLY A 54 -6.46 7.76 -1.90
CA GLY A 54 -7.24 8.56 -2.84
C GLY A 54 -6.79 10.01 -2.97
N GLU A 55 -5.70 10.43 -2.30
CA GLU A 55 -5.21 11.80 -2.25
C GLU A 55 -4.90 12.38 -3.64
N PRO A 56 -4.24 11.64 -4.57
CA PRO A 56 -3.91 12.19 -5.89
C PRO A 56 -5.15 12.60 -6.67
N TYR A 57 -6.20 11.79 -6.59
CA TYR A 57 -7.47 12.06 -7.29
C TYR A 57 -8.27 13.18 -6.63
N ALA A 58 -8.34 13.15 -5.30
CA ALA A 58 -9.03 14.20 -4.54
C ALA A 58 -8.36 15.58 -4.68
N ALA A 59 -7.04 15.61 -4.93
CA ALA A 59 -6.28 16.83 -5.17
C ALA A 59 -6.34 17.31 -6.64
N SER A 60 -6.79 16.46 -7.57
CA SER A 60 -6.80 16.74 -9.01
C SER A 60 -8.23 16.83 -9.53
N PRO A 61 -8.84 18.03 -9.58
CA PRO A 61 -10.23 18.20 -10.03
C PRO A 61 -10.48 17.54 -11.39
N GLY A 62 -11.56 16.75 -11.48
CA GLY A 62 -11.94 16.04 -12.71
C GLY A 62 -11.13 14.76 -13.01
N ALA A 63 -10.18 14.39 -12.18
CA ALA A 63 -9.45 13.13 -12.34
C ALA A 63 -10.38 11.93 -12.13
N ILE A 64 -10.36 11.00 -13.09
CA ILE A 64 -11.08 9.74 -13.00
C ILE A 64 -10.18 8.70 -12.33
N LEU A 65 -10.71 7.97 -11.37
CA LEU A 65 -10.03 6.89 -10.68
C LEU A 65 -9.68 5.77 -11.68
N ASN A 66 -8.39 5.47 -11.82
CA ASN A 66 -7.92 4.27 -12.52
C ASN A 66 -7.57 3.15 -11.53
N ILE A 67 -8.01 3.30 -10.29
CA ILE A 67 -7.83 2.37 -9.19
C ILE A 67 -9.16 2.08 -8.52
N SER A 68 -9.26 0.96 -7.82
CA SER A 68 -10.30 0.71 -6.84
C SER A 68 -9.71 0.61 -5.44
N VAL A 69 -10.51 0.91 -4.43
CA VAL A 69 -10.14 0.71 -3.02
C VAL A 69 -11.15 -0.26 -2.40
N ILE A 70 -10.64 -1.36 -1.82
CA ILE A 70 -11.45 -2.43 -1.25
C ILE A 70 -11.06 -2.61 0.21
N ALA A 71 -12.04 -2.79 1.09
CA ALA A 71 -11.81 -3.17 2.49
C ALA A 71 -11.18 -4.57 2.57
N ASP A 72 -9.97 -4.70 3.10
CA ASP A 72 -9.29 -5.99 3.31
C ASP A 72 -9.84 -6.71 4.55
N GLU A 73 -10.31 -5.93 5.50
CA GLU A 73 -11.03 -6.34 6.70
C GLU A 73 -12.14 -5.35 7.04
N ASP A 74 -12.98 -5.64 8.04
CA ASP A 74 -13.95 -4.66 8.52
C ASP A 74 -13.20 -3.39 8.96
N CYS A 75 -13.58 -2.24 8.43
CA CYS A 75 -12.83 -1.00 8.63
C CYS A 75 -13.74 0.21 8.82
N GLU A 76 -13.20 1.21 9.51
CA GLU A 76 -13.78 2.55 9.62
C GLU A 76 -12.90 3.55 8.86
N ILE A 77 -13.54 4.40 8.07
CA ILE A 77 -12.88 5.36 7.18
C ILE A 77 -13.45 6.74 7.43
N LEU A 78 -12.59 7.71 7.66
CA LEU A 78 -12.92 9.13 7.72
C LEU A 78 -12.63 9.77 6.36
N PHE A 79 -13.66 10.34 5.73
CA PHE A 79 -13.51 11.09 4.49
C PHE A 79 -13.24 12.56 4.74
N LEU A 80 -12.24 13.09 4.04
CA LEU A 80 -11.80 14.48 4.10
C LEU A 80 -11.85 15.10 2.71
N ASN A 81 -12.57 16.21 2.55
CA ASN A 81 -12.59 16.95 1.30
C ASN A 81 -11.27 17.69 1.12
N MET A 82 -10.52 17.32 0.07
CA MET A 82 -9.18 17.85 -0.19
C MET A 82 -9.20 19.34 -0.51
N GLN A 83 -10.17 19.81 -1.28
CA GLN A 83 -10.29 21.20 -1.67
C GLN A 83 -10.45 22.11 -0.44
N ARG A 84 -11.29 21.68 0.53
CA ARG A 84 -11.47 22.41 1.79
C ARG A 84 -10.23 22.41 2.67
N LEU A 85 -9.40 21.35 2.59
CA LEU A 85 -8.15 21.27 3.32
C LEU A 85 -7.06 22.18 2.72
N LEU A 86 -7.08 22.38 1.40
CA LEU A 86 -6.10 23.21 0.70
C LEU A 86 -6.42 24.70 0.74
N VAL A 87 -7.66 25.09 1.02
CA VAL A 87 -8.05 26.50 1.16
C VAL A 87 -7.44 27.06 2.44
N SER A 88 -6.59 28.06 2.30
CA SER A 88 -5.94 28.75 3.42
C SER A 88 -6.95 29.34 4.39
N CYS A 89 -6.79 29.07 5.67
CA CYS A 89 -7.54 29.76 6.71
C CYS A 89 -7.15 31.26 6.70
N PRO A 90 -8.11 32.18 6.63
CA PRO A 90 -7.82 33.63 6.64
C PRO A 90 -6.97 34.08 7.82
N ALA A 91 -7.03 33.34 8.94
CA ALA A 91 -6.30 33.61 10.18
C ALA A 91 -4.89 32.98 10.21
N ALA A 92 -4.41 32.35 9.12
CA ALA A 92 -3.13 31.64 9.06
C ALA A 92 -2.86 30.76 10.31
N CYS A 93 -3.88 30.01 10.76
CA CYS A 93 -3.80 29.31 12.04
C CYS A 93 -2.74 28.20 12.04
N GLU A 94 -2.02 28.06 13.14
CA GLU A 94 -0.96 27.05 13.32
C GLU A 94 -1.42 25.62 13.04
N HIS A 95 -2.65 25.29 13.39
CA HIS A 95 -3.24 23.96 13.18
C HIS A 95 -3.37 23.63 11.71
N HIS A 96 -3.81 24.59 10.88
CA HIS A 96 -3.93 24.40 9.44
C HIS A 96 -2.55 24.22 8.79
N GLN A 97 -1.56 25.05 9.16
CA GLN A 97 -0.19 24.92 8.68
C GLN A 97 0.43 23.56 9.06
N LYS A 98 0.17 23.09 10.29
CA LYS A 98 0.62 21.78 10.77
C LYS A 98 -0.03 20.64 9.96
N LEU A 99 -1.33 20.74 9.66
CA LEU A 99 -2.06 19.77 8.84
C LEU A 99 -1.46 19.67 7.44
N ILE A 100 -1.28 20.80 6.74
CA ILE A 100 -0.68 20.83 5.39
C ILE A 100 0.73 20.26 5.41
N ARG A 101 1.57 20.63 6.37
CA ARG A 101 2.93 20.10 6.52
C ARG A 101 2.94 18.59 6.72
N ASN A 102 2.04 18.07 7.53
CA ASN A 102 1.90 16.63 7.75
C ASN A 102 1.42 15.92 6.49
N LEU A 103 0.46 16.49 5.75
CA LEU A 103 -0.01 15.95 4.49
C LEU A 103 1.13 15.85 3.45
N VAL A 104 1.94 16.90 3.31
CA VAL A 104 3.11 16.88 2.43
C VAL A 104 4.10 15.77 2.82
N ARG A 105 4.35 15.56 4.11
CA ARG A 105 5.20 14.46 4.60
C ARG A 105 4.63 13.08 4.26
N VAL A 106 3.31 12.90 4.42
CA VAL A 106 2.63 11.65 4.05
C VAL A 106 2.78 11.38 2.56
N LEU A 107 2.54 12.37 1.71
CA LEU A 107 2.69 12.24 0.25
C LEU A 107 4.14 11.92 -0.15
N ALA A 108 5.12 12.58 0.46
CA ALA A 108 6.54 12.30 0.23
C ALA A 108 6.90 10.86 0.61
N ASN A 109 6.46 10.38 1.78
CA ASN A 109 6.70 9.00 2.22
C ASN A 109 6.05 7.98 1.26
N LYS A 110 4.83 8.25 0.79
CA LYS A 110 4.18 7.38 -0.20
C LYS A 110 4.95 7.32 -1.51
N LEU A 111 5.48 8.44 -1.97
CA LEU A 111 6.30 8.47 -3.18
C LEU A 111 7.55 7.58 -3.03
N LEU A 112 8.20 7.58 -1.87
CA LEU A 112 9.33 6.69 -1.58
C LEU A 112 8.90 5.21 -1.64
N ILE A 113 7.77 4.86 -1.02
CA ILE A 113 7.22 3.49 -1.06
C ILE A 113 6.90 3.07 -2.52
N PHE A 114 6.36 3.97 -3.33
CA PHE A 114 6.12 3.69 -4.75
C PHE A 114 7.41 3.49 -5.55
N ASN A 115 8.46 4.28 -5.28
CA ASN A 115 9.77 4.09 -5.89
C ASN A 115 10.37 2.72 -5.55
N ASP A 116 10.26 2.29 -4.29
CA ASP A 116 10.67 0.95 -3.86
C ASP A 116 9.88 -0.12 -4.63
N LYS A 117 8.56 0.02 -4.72
CA LYS A 117 7.72 -0.91 -5.48
C LYS A 117 8.15 -1.00 -6.96
N ILE A 118 8.38 0.13 -7.63
CA ILE A 118 8.87 0.15 -9.02
C ILE A 118 10.19 -0.62 -9.12
N THR A 119 11.09 -0.43 -8.16
CA THR A 119 12.36 -1.16 -8.10
C THR A 119 12.16 -2.67 -7.98
N HIS A 120 11.22 -3.11 -7.12
CA HIS A 120 10.95 -4.54 -6.93
C HIS A 120 10.32 -5.17 -8.17
N VAL A 121 9.26 -4.55 -8.73
CA VAL A 121 8.54 -5.11 -9.89
C VAL A 121 9.36 -5.01 -11.17
N GLY A 122 10.31 -4.09 -11.25
CA GLY A 122 11.25 -3.95 -12.37
C GLY A 122 12.33 -5.04 -12.44
N LYS A 123 12.48 -5.88 -11.41
CA LYS A 123 13.40 -7.03 -11.45
C LYS A 123 12.92 -8.08 -12.44
N ARG A 124 13.85 -8.80 -13.07
CA ARG A 124 13.53 -9.74 -14.15
C ARG A 124 12.92 -11.05 -13.66
N THR A 125 13.44 -11.60 -12.55
CA THR A 125 13.03 -12.93 -12.06
C THR A 125 12.14 -12.82 -10.81
N THR A 126 11.29 -13.82 -10.59
CA THR A 126 10.51 -13.96 -9.36
C THR A 126 11.40 -13.92 -8.11
N ARG A 127 12.57 -14.59 -8.20
CA ARG A 127 13.57 -14.58 -7.13
C ARG A 127 14.07 -13.18 -6.80
N ASP A 128 14.48 -12.44 -7.82
CA ASP A 128 15.03 -11.10 -7.61
C ASP A 128 13.98 -10.12 -7.09
N LYS A 129 12.72 -10.24 -7.55
CA LYS A 129 11.59 -9.47 -7.03
C LYS A 129 11.39 -9.74 -5.54
N LEU A 130 11.35 -11.02 -5.13
CA LEU A 130 11.18 -11.42 -3.75
C LEU A 130 12.33 -10.92 -2.86
N LEU A 131 13.57 -11.19 -3.26
CA LEU A 131 14.76 -10.78 -2.49
C LEU A 131 14.86 -9.25 -2.37
N SER A 132 14.55 -8.52 -3.45
CA SER A 132 14.52 -7.05 -3.43
C SER A 132 13.49 -6.52 -2.44
N TYR A 133 12.27 -7.09 -2.43
CA TYR A 133 11.21 -6.69 -1.50
C TYR A 133 11.56 -7.03 -0.06
N LEU A 134 11.97 -8.28 0.22
CA LEU A 134 12.29 -8.73 1.58
C LEU A 134 13.49 -7.98 2.16
N SER A 135 14.50 -7.66 1.34
CA SER A 135 15.63 -6.83 1.75
C SER A 135 15.19 -5.42 2.15
N ALA A 136 14.33 -4.78 1.34
CA ALA A 136 13.80 -3.45 1.66
C ALA A 136 12.97 -3.47 2.96
N GLU A 137 12.15 -4.50 3.18
CA GLU A 137 11.38 -4.66 4.41
C GLU A 137 12.28 -4.83 5.64
N SER A 138 13.35 -5.63 5.52
CA SER A 138 14.34 -5.80 6.59
C SER A 138 14.99 -4.46 6.97
N VAL A 139 15.38 -3.67 5.99
CA VAL A 139 15.96 -2.33 6.21
C VAL A 139 14.94 -1.41 6.86
N ARG A 140 13.71 -1.38 6.34
CA ARG A 140 12.62 -0.51 6.85
C ARG A 140 12.27 -0.81 8.30
N GLN A 141 12.27 -2.09 8.69
CA GLN A 141 11.95 -2.53 10.05
C GLN A 141 13.21 -2.66 10.93
N SER A 142 14.41 -2.37 10.36
CA SER A 142 15.69 -2.48 11.05
C SER A 142 15.89 -3.85 11.73
N SER A 143 15.40 -4.91 11.07
CA SER A 143 15.43 -6.29 11.61
C SER A 143 15.57 -7.30 10.48
N LEU A 144 16.26 -8.39 10.75
CA LEU A 144 16.30 -9.57 9.87
C LEU A 144 15.08 -10.49 10.08
N SER A 145 14.32 -10.28 11.14
CA SER A 145 13.10 -11.03 11.48
C SER A 145 11.94 -10.05 11.56
N PHE A 146 10.96 -10.18 10.65
CA PHE A 146 9.91 -9.19 10.48
C PHE A 146 8.63 -9.78 9.88
N ASP A 147 7.53 -9.06 10.07
CA ASP A 147 6.25 -9.35 9.44
C ASP A 147 6.00 -8.44 8.24
N ILE A 148 5.36 -8.99 7.21
CA ILE A 148 4.87 -8.20 6.08
C ILE A 148 3.34 -8.03 6.16
N PRO A 149 2.79 -6.94 5.62
CA PRO A 149 1.35 -6.66 5.72
C PRO A 149 0.50 -7.52 4.77
N PHE A 150 1.12 -8.32 3.90
CA PHE A 150 0.48 -9.07 2.84
C PHE A 150 0.37 -10.56 3.18
N ASN A 151 -0.78 -11.18 2.87
CA ASN A 151 -0.85 -12.63 2.74
C ASN A 151 -0.18 -13.09 1.42
N ARG A 152 -0.09 -14.42 1.19
CA ARG A 152 0.61 -14.96 0.01
C ARG A 152 0.02 -14.51 -1.33
N GLN A 153 -1.29 -14.43 -1.46
CA GLN A 153 -1.93 -13.93 -2.68
C GLN A 153 -1.64 -12.44 -2.86
N GLN A 154 -1.82 -11.65 -1.82
CA GLN A 154 -1.57 -10.22 -1.83
C GLN A 154 -0.11 -9.88 -2.15
N LEU A 155 0.86 -10.66 -1.64
CA LEU A 155 2.27 -10.47 -1.97
C LEU A 155 2.55 -10.75 -3.45
N ALA A 156 1.94 -11.79 -4.01
CA ALA A 156 2.06 -12.10 -5.43
C ALA A 156 1.47 -10.98 -6.30
N ASP A 157 0.26 -10.51 -5.94
CA ASP A 157 -0.40 -9.41 -6.63
C ASP A 157 0.39 -8.08 -6.50
N TYR A 158 1.01 -7.83 -5.33
CA TYR A 158 1.85 -6.64 -5.09
C TYR A 158 3.13 -6.65 -5.92
N LEU A 159 3.78 -7.82 -6.07
CA LEU A 159 5.03 -7.98 -6.84
C LEU A 159 4.78 -8.27 -8.33
N CYS A 160 3.52 -8.35 -8.76
CA CYS A 160 3.14 -8.71 -10.13
C CYS A 160 3.81 -10.02 -10.58
N ILE A 161 3.61 -11.08 -9.80
CA ILE A 161 4.12 -12.43 -10.08
C ILE A 161 3.02 -13.47 -9.88
N ASP A 162 3.14 -14.60 -10.57
CA ASP A 162 2.24 -15.73 -10.35
C ASP A 162 2.42 -16.31 -8.94
N ARG A 163 1.30 -16.62 -8.26
CA ARG A 163 1.31 -17.14 -6.89
C ARG A 163 2.00 -18.49 -6.76
N ALA A 164 1.83 -19.39 -7.75
CA ALA A 164 2.44 -20.70 -7.71
C ALA A 164 3.95 -20.58 -7.93
N ALA A 165 4.38 -19.75 -8.89
CA ALA A 165 5.79 -19.44 -9.12
C ALA A 165 6.43 -18.81 -7.89
N MET A 166 5.74 -17.88 -7.20
CA MET A 166 6.21 -17.30 -5.94
C MET A 166 6.39 -18.35 -4.85
N SER A 167 5.40 -19.23 -4.67
CA SER A 167 5.45 -20.28 -3.63
C SER A 167 6.59 -21.26 -3.87
N ALA A 168 6.81 -21.65 -5.13
CA ALA A 168 7.93 -22.51 -5.53
C ALA A 168 9.28 -21.84 -5.23
N GLU A 169 9.42 -20.55 -5.54
CA GLU A 169 10.67 -19.82 -5.31
C GLU A 169 10.94 -19.60 -3.82
N LEU A 170 9.91 -19.28 -3.02
CA LEU A 170 10.06 -19.19 -1.55
C LEU A 170 10.53 -20.53 -0.96
N SER A 171 10.02 -21.65 -1.45
CA SER A 171 10.46 -22.99 -1.01
C SER A 171 11.92 -23.26 -1.38
N LYS A 172 12.39 -22.79 -2.53
CA LYS A 172 13.81 -22.89 -2.92
C LYS A 172 14.69 -22.03 -2.01
N LEU A 173 14.31 -20.77 -1.78
CA LEU A 173 15.05 -19.86 -0.89
C LEU A 173 15.17 -20.41 0.53
N GLN A 174 14.12 -21.10 1.03
CA GLN A 174 14.16 -21.79 2.33
C GLN A 174 15.13 -22.98 2.31
N LYS A 175 15.10 -23.82 1.27
CA LYS A 175 16.04 -24.96 1.12
C LYS A 175 17.50 -24.51 1.01
N GLU A 176 17.74 -23.37 0.39
CA GLU A 176 19.06 -22.75 0.30
C GLU A 176 19.52 -22.09 1.62
N GLY A 177 18.63 -22.01 2.60
CA GLY A 177 18.92 -21.40 3.91
C GLY A 177 19.02 -19.88 3.88
N LEU A 178 18.49 -19.22 2.81
CA LEU A 178 18.52 -17.75 2.70
C LEU A 178 17.40 -17.08 3.47
N ILE A 179 16.27 -17.76 3.63
CA ILE A 179 15.11 -17.26 4.38
C ILE A 179 14.51 -18.39 5.21
N LYS A 180 13.83 -18.01 6.29
CA LYS A 180 12.77 -18.82 6.91
C LYS A 180 11.47 -18.03 6.80
N THR A 181 10.35 -18.70 6.62
CA THR A 181 9.07 -18.02 6.55
C THR A 181 7.94 -18.88 7.10
N ASN A 182 7.04 -18.23 7.82
CA ASN A 182 5.80 -18.78 8.31
C ASN A 182 4.67 -17.76 8.07
N ARG A 183 3.74 -18.07 7.15
CA ARG A 183 2.68 -17.16 6.69
C ARG A 183 3.27 -15.82 6.21
N ASN A 184 3.05 -14.74 6.95
CA ASN A 184 3.52 -13.36 6.66
C ASN A 184 4.79 -12.99 7.42
N HIS A 185 5.32 -13.89 8.26
CA HIS A 185 6.58 -13.73 8.97
C HIS A 185 7.76 -14.21 8.13
N PHE A 186 8.86 -13.45 8.14
CA PHE A 186 10.10 -13.74 7.42
C PHE A 186 11.32 -13.52 8.32
N GLU A 187 12.28 -14.43 8.22
CA GLU A 187 13.62 -14.29 8.78
C GLU A 187 14.63 -14.38 7.63
N LEU A 188 15.50 -13.40 7.50
CA LEU A 188 16.58 -13.40 6.51
C LEU A 188 17.86 -13.92 7.14
N THR A 189 18.57 -14.77 6.42
CA THR A 189 19.91 -15.21 6.79
C THR A 189 20.92 -14.44 5.94
N VAL A 190 21.73 -13.58 6.58
CA VAL A 190 22.86 -12.94 5.92
C VAL A 190 24.01 -13.95 5.93
N ARG A 191 24.47 -14.36 4.75
CA ARG A 191 25.73 -15.09 4.66
C ARG A 191 26.86 -14.09 4.82
N ASP A 192 27.66 -14.25 5.86
CA ASP A 192 28.94 -13.55 5.95
C ASP A 192 29.72 -13.83 4.67
N LYS A 193 30.19 -12.76 4.03
CA LYS A 193 31.02 -12.85 2.81
C LYS A 193 32.43 -13.21 3.16
#